data_78fe3d65bbe268639f6134340e9abd35
#
_entry.id   78fe3d65bbe268639f6134340e9abd35
#
_cell.length_a   1.000
_cell.length_b   1.000
_cell.length_c   1.000
_cell.angle_alpha   90.00
_cell.angle_beta   90.00
_cell.angle_gamma   90.00
#
_symmetry.space_group_name_H-M   'P 1'
#
loop_
_entity.id
_entity.type
_entity.pdbx_description
1 polymer ?
#
loop_
_entity_poly.entity_id
_entity_poly.type
_entity_poly.pdbx_seq_one_letter_code
_entity_poly.pdbx_strand_id
1 'polypeptide(L)'
;MKTIYPFMGLALCGAAAQAQEKPNFLIIQCDHLTQRVVGAYGQTQGCTLPIDEVASRGVIFSNAYVGCPLSQPSRAALWSGMMPHQTNVRSNSSEPVNTRLPENVPTLGSLFSESGYEAVHFGKTHDMGSLRGFKHKEPVAKPFTDPEFPVNNDSFLDVGTCEDAVAYLSNPPKEPFICIADFQNPHNICGFIGENAGVHTDRPISGPLPELPDNFDVEDWSNIPTPVQYICCSHRRMTQAAHWNEENYRHYIAAFQHYTKMVSKQVDSVLKALYSTPAGRNTIVVIMADHGDGMASHRMVTKHISFYDEMTNVPFIFAGPGIKPVSYTHLTLPTTSR
;
A
#
# COMPACT_ATOMS: atom_id res chain seq x y z
N MET A 1 -81.08 -21.82 6.62
CA MET A 1 -79.99 -21.19 5.86
C MET A 1 -78.79 -21.10 6.77
N LYS A 2 -77.82 -21.95 6.54
CA LYS A 2 -76.49 -21.90 7.27
C LYS A 2 -75.46 -21.30 6.33
N THR A 3 -75.00 -20.12 6.69
CA THR A 3 -73.95 -19.39 5.94
C THR A 3 -72.56 -19.94 6.32
N ILE A 4 -71.85 -20.51 5.36
CA ILE A 4 -70.44 -20.99 5.51
C ILE A 4 -69.56 -19.87 5.11
N TYR A 5 -68.69 -19.40 6.03
CA TYR A 5 -67.61 -18.46 5.73
C TYR A 5 -66.35 -19.24 5.30
N PRO A 6 -65.73 -18.91 4.20
CA PRO A 6 -64.46 -19.54 3.84
C PRO A 6 -63.31 -18.94 4.67
N PHE A 7 -62.58 -19.81 5.34
CA PHE A 7 -61.29 -19.47 6.00
C PHE A 7 -60.25 -19.17 4.91
N MET A 8 -59.88 -17.94 4.81
CA MET A 8 -58.80 -17.50 3.94
C MET A 8 -57.47 -17.71 4.69
N GLY A 9 -56.73 -18.79 4.36
CA GLY A 9 -55.41 -19.09 4.93
C GLY A 9 -54.41 -18.07 4.47
N LEU A 10 -53.87 -17.25 5.38
CA LEU A 10 -52.73 -16.40 5.14
C LEU A 10 -51.47 -17.30 5.04
N ALA A 11 -50.99 -17.52 3.83
CA ALA A 11 -49.66 -18.09 3.62
C ALA A 11 -48.64 -17.04 4.02
N LEU A 12 -48.02 -17.16 5.19
CA LEU A 12 -46.81 -16.44 5.56
C LEU A 12 -45.66 -16.98 4.68
N CYS A 13 -45.37 -16.29 3.59
CA CYS A 13 -44.08 -16.41 2.93
C CYS A 13 -43.01 -15.88 3.88
N GLY A 14 -42.42 -16.75 4.69
CA GLY A 14 -41.20 -16.49 5.42
C GLY A 14 -40.09 -16.26 4.40
N ALA A 15 -39.79 -15.02 4.07
CA ALA A 15 -38.51 -14.67 3.44
C ALA A 15 -37.44 -15.07 4.45
N ALA A 16 -36.83 -16.24 4.25
CA ALA A 16 -35.59 -16.58 4.93
C ALA A 16 -34.59 -15.47 4.56
N ALA A 17 -34.28 -14.59 5.49
CA ALA A 17 -33.20 -13.68 5.36
C ALA A 17 -31.94 -14.56 5.21
N GLN A 18 -31.48 -14.71 3.99
CA GLN A 18 -30.22 -15.40 3.71
C GLN A 18 -29.16 -14.61 4.42
N ALA A 19 -28.54 -15.17 5.45
CA ALA A 19 -27.45 -14.53 6.16
C ALA A 19 -26.40 -14.17 5.10
N GLN A 20 -26.12 -12.88 4.95
CA GLN A 20 -25.15 -12.41 3.99
C GLN A 20 -23.80 -13.04 4.37
N GLU A 21 -23.20 -13.80 3.46
CA GLU A 21 -21.88 -14.39 3.69
C GLU A 21 -20.89 -13.27 4.02
N LYS A 22 -20.08 -13.46 5.06
CA LYS A 22 -19.02 -12.51 5.41
C LYS A 22 -18.08 -12.36 4.21
N PRO A 23 -17.76 -11.13 3.76
CA PRO A 23 -16.83 -10.95 2.67
C PRO A 23 -15.41 -11.34 3.09
N ASN A 24 -14.62 -11.84 2.16
CA ASN A 24 -13.18 -11.95 2.33
C ASN A 24 -12.52 -10.59 2.11
N PHE A 25 -11.28 -10.46 2.57
CA PHE A 25 -10.47 -9.27 2.35
C PHE A 25 -9.12 -9.67 1.77
N LEU A 26 -8.71 -8.97 0.71
CA LEU A 26 -7.35 -8.98 0.19
C LEU A 26 -6.80 -7.56 0.31
N ILE A 27 -5.78 -7.37 1.15
CA ILE A 27 -5.04 -6.11 1.26
C ILE A 27 -3.75 -6.27 0.48
N ILE A 28 -3.54 -5.44 -0.51
CA ILE A 28 -2.29 -5.32 -1.26
C ILE A 28 -1.62 -4.04 -0.82
N GLN A 29 -0.51 -4.15 -0.11
CA GLN A 29 0.29 -3.02 0.33
C GLN A 29 1.60 -2.99 -0.45
N CYS A 30 1.94 -1.80 -0.98
CA CYS A 30 3.21 -1.58 -1.66
C CYS A 30 4.00 -0.53 -0.86
N ASP A 31 5.15 -0.92 -0.30
CA ASP A 31 5.98 -0.01 0.49
C ASP A 31 6.53 1.12 -0.40
N HIS A 32 6.36 2.37 0.05
CA HIS A 32 6.89 3.53 -0.66
C HIS A 32 6.09 3.98 -1.89
N LEU A 33 4.93 3.39 -2.19
CA LEU A 33 4.16 3.74 -3.38
C LEU A 33 3.48 5.11 -3.21
N THR A 34 3.86 6.07 -4.04
CA THR A 34 3.23 7.40 -4.10
C THR A 34 2.08 7.44 -5.10
N GLN A 35 1.09 8.31 -4.87
CA GLN A 35 0.01 8.55 -5.85
C GLN A 35 0.54 9.02 -7.21
N ARG A 36 1.70 9.69 -7.23
CA ARG A 36 2.31 10.27 -8.44
C ARG A 36 2.71 9.28 -9.53
N VAL A 37 2.73 7.99 -9.27
CA VAL A 37 3.02 6.95 -10.27
C VAL A 37 1.82 6.05 -10.57
N VAL A 38 0.69 6.27 -9.91
CA VAL A 38 -0.51 5.45 -10.06
C VAL A 38 -1.46 6.08 -11.07
N GLY A 39 -1.81 5.32 -12.13
CA GLY A 39 -2.63 5.79 -13.23
C GLY A 39 -4.02 6.27 -12.79
N ALA A 40 -4.63 5.59 -11.83
CA ALA A 40 -5.93 5.95 -11.25
C ALA A 40 -5.94 7.35 -10.61
N TYR A 41 -4.79 7.92 -10.27
CA TYR A 41 -4.63 9.28 -9.75
C TYR A 41 -4.15 10.29 -10.82
N GLY A 42 -4.24 9.92 -12.10
CA GLY A 42 -3.97 10.83 -13.21
C GLY A 42 -2.62 10.65 -13.89
N GLN A 43 -1.83 9.64 -13.52
CA GLN A 43 -0.57 9.36 -14.19
C GLN A 43 -0.77 8.63 -15.52
N THR A 44 -0.01 9.02 -16.54
CA THR A 44 -0.20 8.52 -17.92
C THR A 44 0.85 7.49 -18.34
N GLN A 45 1.86 7.20 -17.51
CA GLN A 45 3.00 6.36 -17.89
C GLN A 45 2.72 4.85 -17.87
N GLY A 46 1.51 4.43 -17.47
CA GLY A 46 1.09 3.03 -17.52
C GLY A 46 1.86 2.09 -16.56
N CYS A 47 2.39 2.63 -15.47
CA CYS A 47 3.17 1.84 -14.51
C CYS A 47 2.32 0.88 -13.69
N THR A 48 1.02 1.12 -13.53
CA THR A 48 0.15 0.50 -12.52
C THR A 48 -1.16 -0.03 -13.10
N LEU A 49 -1.19 -0.46 -14.34
CA LEU A 49 -2.42 -0.92 -15.03
C LEU A 49 -3.29 -1.89 -14.19
N PRO A 50 -2.77 -2.93 -13.50
CA PRO A 50 -3.59 -3.80 -12.67
C PRO A 50 -4.22 -3.09 -11.47
N ILE A 51 -3.54 -2.10 -10.88
CA ILE A 51 -4.07 -1.26 -9.81
C ILE A 51 -5.19 -0.37 -10.35
N ASP A 52 -4.98 0.19 -11.54
CA ASP A 52 -5.92 1.08 -12.21
C ASP A 52 -7.21 0.33 -12.60
N GLU A 53 -7.10 -0.94 -12.99
CA GLU A 53 -8.25 -1.80 -13.24
C GLU A 53 -9.09 -2.05 -11.97
N VAL A 54 -8.47 -2.26 -10.81
CA VAL A 54 -9.18 -2.36 -9.53
C VAL A 54 -9.86 -1.05 -9.21
N ALA A 55 -9.17 0.06 -9.37
CA ALA A 55 -9.68 1.41 -9.13
C ALA A 55 -10.91 1.73 -9.98
N SER A 56 -10.91 1.31 -11.26
CA SER A 56 -12.03 1.54 -12.19
C SER A 56 -13.35 0.88 -11.74
N ARG A 57 -13.27 -0.12 -10.89
CA ARG A 57 -14.41 -0.90 -10.36
C ARG A 57 -14.76 -0.57 -8.92
N GLY A 58 -14.07 0.40 -8.33
CA GLY A 58 -14.13 0.64 -6.91
C GLY A 58 -14.17 2.11 -6.51
N VAL A 59 -13.74 2.36 -5.29
CA VAL A 59 -13.65 3.67 -4.67
C VAL A 59 -12.20 4.10 -4.60
N ILE A 60 -11.90 5.30 -5.06
CA ILE A 60 -10.60 5.96 -4.99
C ILE A 60 -10.68 7.10 -3.98
N PHE A 61 -9.76 7.12 -3.02
CA PHE A 61 -9.63 8.21 -2.06
C PHE A 61 -8.47 9.11 -2.48
N SER A 62 -8.77 10.34 -2.90
CA SER A 62 -7.74 11.30 -3.33
C SER A 62 -6.94 11.86 -2.15
N ASN A 63 -7.53 11.93 -0.96
CA ASN A 63 -6.94 12.46 0.25
C ASN A 63 -6.87 11.37 1.33
N ALA A 64 -5.90 10.47 1.21
CA ALA A 64 -5.62 9.44 2.18
C ALA A 64 -4.21 9.66 2.76
N TYR A 65 -4.15 10.13 3.99
CA TYR A 65 -2.90 10.54 4.63
C TYR A 65 -2.42 9.53 5.67
N VAL A 66 -1.13 9.23 5.63
CA VAL A 66 -0.48 8.39 6.65
C VAL A 66 -0.07 9.22 7.86
N GLY A 67 -0.11 8.63 9.05
CA GLY A 67 0.22 9.34 10.29
C GLY A 67 1.71 9.65 10.46
N CYS A 68 2.57 8.99 9.69
CA CYS A 68 4.01 9.23 9.63
C CYS A 68 4.59 8.63 8.34
N PRO A 69 5.33 9.38 7.53
CA PRO A 69 5.87 8.88 6.27
C PRO A 69 7.18 8.07 6.45
N LEU A 70 7.15 7.12 7.37
CA LEU A 70 8.20 6.11 7.60
C LEU A 70 7.54 4.75 7.79
N SER A 71 8.14 3.70 7.24
CA SER A 71 7.53 2.37 7.18
C SER A 71 7.11 1.83 8.55
N GLN A 72 8.01 1.81 9.53
CA GLN A 72 7.73 1.18 10.83
C GLN A 72 6.64 1.89 11.62
N PRO A 73 6.69 3.23 11.84
CA PRO A 73 5.61 3.93 12.54
C PRO A 73 4.30 3.96 11.76
N SER A 74 4.35 4.05 10.43
CA SER A 74 3.13 3.98 9.62
C SER A 74 2.44 2.62 9.74
N ARG A 75 3.21 1.52 9.62
CA ARG A 75 2.68 0.16 9.75
C ARG A 75 2.13 -0.11 11.14
N ALA A 76 2.83 0.35 12.19
CA ALA A 76 2.33 0.24 13.55
C ALA A 76 1.00 1.00 13.74
N ALA A 77 0.88 2.19 13.16
CA ALA A 77 -0.36 2.95 13.19
C ALA A 77 -1.48 2.27 12.39
N LEU A 78 -1.18 1.79 11.19
CA LEU A 78 -2.13 1.17 10.27
C LEU A 78 -2.76 -0.09 10.88
N TRP A 79 -1.93 -0.99 11.40
CA TRP A 79 -2.42 -2.29 11.90
C TRP A 79 -3.01 -2.23 13.31
N SER A 80 -2.75 -1.16 14.07
CA SER A 80 -3.32 -0.94 15.41
C SER A 80 -4.47 0.07 15.45
N GLY A 81 -4.65 0.89 14.39
CA GLY A 81 -5.58 2.00 14.39
C GLY A 81 -5.18 3.16 15.32
N MET A 82 -3.92 3.20 15.76
CA MET A 82 -3.40 4.20 16.70
C MET A 82 -2.37 5.11 16.02
N MET A 83 -2.32 6.37 16.41
CA MET A 83 -1.30 7.30 15.90
C MET A 83 0.11 6.94 16.41
N PRO A 84 1.20 7.27 15.68
CA PRO A 84 2.57 6.91 16.05
C PRO A 84 2.99 7.34 17.46
N HIS A 85 2.49 8.47 17.96
CA HIS A 85 2.76 8.89 19.35
C HIS A 85 2.08 8.02 20.41
N GLN A 86 0.99 7.32 20.06
CA GLN A 86 0.27 6.40 20.92
C GLN A 86 0.86 4.99 20.87
N THR A 87 1.34 4.55 19.70
CA THR A 87 2.00 3.24 19.56
C THR A 87 3.41 3.21 20.15
N ASN A 88 4.00 4.38 20.40
CA ASN A 88 5.40 4.55 20.78
C ASN A 88 6.42 4.04 19.73
N VAL A 89 5.97 3.80 18.50
CA VAL A 89 6.82 3.48 17.35
C VAL A 89 6.97 4.75 16.51
N ARG A 90 8.11 5.43 16.63
CA ARG A 90 8.29 6.81 16.13
C ARG A 90 9.31 6.93 15.00
N SER A 91 10.07 5.88 14.74
CA SER A 91 11.14 5.88 13.73
C SER A 91 11.33 4.48 13.13
N ASN A 92 12.22 4.36 12.14
CA ASN A 92 12.65 3.07 11.61
C ASN A 92 13.81 2.48 12.43
N SER A 93 13.69 2.48 13.74
CA SER A 93 14.71 1.99 14.68
C SER A 93 14.19 0.81 15.48
N SER A 94 15.11 -0.03 15.94
CA SER A 94 14.81 -1.09 16.91
C SER A 94 14.78 -0.55 18.35
N GLU A 95 14.53 -1.43 19.29
CA GLU A 95 14.69 -1.13 20.72
C GLU A 95 16.13 -0.67 21.05
N PRO A 96 16.32 0.25 21.99
CA PRO A 96 15.30 0.85 22.87
C PRO A 96 14.61 2.12 22.31
N VAL A 97 14.92 2.54 21.10
CA VAL A 97 14.36 3.77 20.50
C VAL A 97 12.85 3.63 20.26
N ASN A 98 12.44 2.49 19.72
CA ASN A 98 11.04 2.10 19.63
C ASN A 98 10.77 1.01 20.65
N THR A 99 9.55 0.95 21.15
CA THR A 99 9.06 -0.19 21.93
C THR A 99 8.08 -1.00 21.10
N ARG A 100 8.00 -2.28 21.37
CA ARG A 100 6.95 -3.10 20.74
C ARG A 100 5.58 -2.62 21.18
N LEU A 101 4.61 -2.75 20.28
CA LEU A 101 3.21 -2.44 20.58
C LEU A 101 2.75 -3.29 21.80
N PRO A 102 2.17 -2.66 22.84
CA PRO A 102 1.73 -3.40 24.03
C PRO A 102 0.77 -4.54 23.70
N GLU A 103 0.88 -5.65 24.43
CA GLU A 103 0.09 -6.86 24.19
C GLU A 103 -1.43 -6.65 24.32
N ASN A 104 -1.87 -5.70 25.13
CA ASN A 104 -3.27 -5.36 25.36
C ASN A 104 -3.87 -4.44 24.28
N VAL A 105 -3.08 -3.96 23.34
CA VAL A 105 -3.59 -3.15 22.21
C VAL A 105 -4.16 -4.09 21.15
N PRO A 106 -5.44 -3.96 20.79
CA PRO A 106 -5.99 -4.75 19.70
C PRO A 106 -5.33 -4.38 18.37
N THR A 107 -5.15 -5.38 17.52
CA THR A 107 -4.63 -5.20 16.16
C THR A 107 -5.62 -5.66 15.13
N LEU A 108 -5.46 -5.23 13.89
CA LEU A 108 -6.33 -5.68 12.79
C LEU A 108 -6.37 -7.22 12.74
N GLY A 109 -5.22 -7.88 12.83
CA GLY A 109 -5.14 -9.34 12.80
C GLY A 109 -5.85 -10.01 13.98
N SER A 110 -5.72 -9.49 15.21
CA SER A 110 -6.41 -10.03 16.37
C SER A 110 -7.93 -9.90 16.26
N LEU A 111 -8.42 -8.72 15.83
CA LEU A 111 -9.86 -8.48 15.65
C LEU A 111 -10.50 -9.37 14.58
N PHE A 112 -9.81 -9.56 13.46
CA PHE A 112 -10.29 -10.47 12.41
C PHE A 112 -10.26 -11.92 12.86
N SER A 113 -9.18 -12.39 13.51
CA SER A 113 -9.09 -13.75 14.05
C SER A 113 -10.18 -14.04 15.09
N GLU A 114 -10.42 -13.12 16.02
CA GLU A 114 -11.48 -13.20 17.02
C GLU A 114 -12.89 -13.21 16.39
N SER A 115 -13.02 -12.58 15.21
CA SER A 115 -14.27 -12.58 14.43
C SER A 115 -14.46 -13.82 13.57
N GLY A 116 -13.55 -14.80 13.66
CA GLY A 116 -13.63 -16.07 12.93
C GLY A 116 -13.14 -16.03 11.49
N TYR A 117 -12.25 -15.08 11.18
CA TYR A 117 -11.53 -15.05 9.91
C TYR A 117 -10.21 -15.81 10.01
N GLU A 118 -9.80 -16.48 8.94
CA GLU A 118 -8.41 -16.86 8.78
C GLU A 118 -7.61 -15.62 8.39
N ALA A 119 -6.72 -15.17 9.29
CA ALA A 119 -5.88 -13.99 9.07
C ALA A 119 -4.46 -14.42 8.68
N VAL A 120 -4.03 -14.08 7.46
CA VAL A 120 -2.71 -14.44 6.92
C VAL A 120 -1.98 -13.21 6.37
N HIS A 121 -0.67 -13.21 6.50
CA HIS A 121 0.20 -12.14 6.03
C HIS A 121 1.41 -12.72 5.30
N PHE A 122 1.68 -12.24 4.09
CA PHE A 122 2.83 -12.58 3.26
C PHE A 122 3.62 -11.32 2.96
N GLY A 123 4.93 -11.36 3.14
CA GLY A 123 5.80 -10.27 2.75
C GLY A 123 6.38 -9.46 3.91
N LYS A 124 6.57 -8.17 3.70
CA LYS A 124 7.29 -7.28 4.60
C LYS A 124 6.57 -7.07 5.92
N THR A 125 7.25 -7.32 7.04
CA THR A 125 6.73 -7.06 8.39
C THR A 125 7.03 -5.63 8.87
N HIS A 126 8.21 -5.38 9.39
CA HIS A 126 8.68 -4.08 9.89
C HIS A 126 7.65 -3.32 10.75
N ASP A 127 7.00 -4.02 11.69
CA ASP A 127 5.73 -3.63 12.31
C ASP A 127 5.77 -3.43 13.82
N MET A 128 6.87 -3.77 14.50
CA MET A 128 7.03 -3.73 15.96
C MET A 128 5.92 -4.46 16.73
N GLY A 129 5.40 -5.56 16.19
CA GLY A 129 4.38 -6.40 16.80
C GLY A 129 2.94 -5.99 16.52
N SER A 130 2.69 -5.08 15.58
CA SER A 130 1.34 -4.68 15.20
C SER A 130 0.64 -5.67 14.26
N LEU A 131 1.37 -6.64 13.68
CA LEU A 131 0.81 -7.75 12.89
C LEU A 131 0.32 -8.94 13.74
N ARG A 132 0.23 -8.79 15.08
CA ARG A 132 -0.36 -9.84 15.92
C ARG A 132 -1.72 -10.28 15.42
N GLY A 133 -1.99 -11.59 15.52
CA GLY A 133 -3.22 -12.20 15.02
C GLY A 133 -3.14 -12.68 13.58
N PHE A 134 -2.20 -12.21 12.79
CA PHE A 134 -1.91 -12.79 11.48
C PHE A 134 -0.96 -13.99 11.60
N LYS A 135 -1.26 -15.06 10.86
CA LYS A 135 -0.28 -16.10 10.56
C LYS A 135 0.67 -15.54 9.51
N HIS A 136 1.89 -15.25 9.93
CA HIS A 136 2.89 -14.66 9.02
C HIS A 136 3.77 -15.75 8.41
N LYS A 137 4.11 -15.58 7.13
CA LYS A 137 5.12 -16.36 6.43
C LYS A 137 6.19 -15.43 5.89
N GLU A 138 7.44 -15.65 6.33
CA GLU A 138 8.60 -14.91 5.81
C GLU A 138 8.82 -15.22 4.33
N PRO A 139 8.93 -14.21 3.46
CA PRO A 139 9.18 -14.43 2.06
C PRO A 139 10.61 -14.91 1.82
N VAL A 140 10.77 -15.83 0.89
CA VAL A 140 12.10 -16.23 0.41
C VAL A 140 12.49 -15.34 -0.75
N ALA A 141 13.60 -14.61 -0.60
CA ALA A 141 14.14 -13.79 -1.67
C ALA A 141 14.52 -14.66 -2.87
N LYS A 142 14.08 -14.28 -4.07
CA LYS A 142 14.34 -15.00 -5.31
C LYS A 142 14.89 -14.05 -6.37
N PRO A 143 15.73 -14.56 -7.30
CA PRO A 143 16.19 -13.76 -8.42
C PRO A 143 15.00 -13.25 -9.24
N PHE A 144 15.06 -12.01 -9.60
CA PHE A 144 14.15 -11.41 -10.58
C PHE A 144 15.00 -10.88 -11.74
N THR A 145 14.70 -11.37 -12.93
CA THR A 145 15.33 -10.86 -14.15
C THR A 145 14.29 -10.12 -14.95
N ASP A 146 14.50 -8.83 -15.16
CA ASP A 146 13.71 -8.03 -16.09
C ASP A 146 14.63 -7.62 -17.24
N PRO A 147 14.34 -8.02 -18.49
CA PRO A 147 15.18 -7.68 -19.63
C PRO A 147 15.19 -6.17 -19.94
N GLU A 148 14.17 -5.43 -19.50
CA GLU A 148 14.09 -3.98 -19.68
C GLU A 148 14.93 -3.23 -18.64
N PHE A 149 15.30 -3.90 -17.55
CA PHE A 149 16.08 -3.31 -16.47
C PHE A 149 17.08 -4.35 -15.96
N PRO A 150 18.32 -4.30 -16.43
CA PRO A 150 19.37 -5.20 -15.94
C PRO A 150 19.75 -4.85 -14.51
N VAL A 151 18.90 -5.24 -13.56
CA VAL A 151 19.26 -5.20 -12.14
C VAL A 151 20.24 -6.35 -11.93
N ASN A 152 21.43 -6.05 -11.48
CA ASN A 152 22.42 -7.07 -11.17
C ASN A 152 21.87 -8.00 -10.09
N ASN A 153 21.48 -9.22 -10.45
CA ASN A 153 21.23 -10.39 -9.59
C ASN A 153 20.59 -10.13 -8.21
N ASP A 154 19.86 -9.02 -8.02
CA ASP A 154 19.24 -8.74 -6.76
C ASP A 154 18.13 -9.75 -6.52
N SER A 155 18.19 -10.39 -5.39
CA SER A 155 17.11 -11.22 -4.92
C SER A 155 16.03 -10.34 -4.34
N PHE A 156 14.83 -10.41 -4.90
CA PHE A 156 13.70 -9.62 -4.43
C PHE A 156 12.79 -10.45 -3.54
N LEU A 157 12.46 -9.92 -2.38
CA LEU A 157 11.47 -10.51 -1.46
C LEU A 157 10.10 -10.58 -2.10
N ASP A 158 9.77 -9.64 -2.97
CA ASP A 158 8.46 -9.53 -3.61
C ASP A 158 8.11 -10.74 -4.48
N VAL A 159 9.10 -11.41 -5.07
CA VAL A 159 8.86 -12.65 -5.84
C VAL A 159 8.33 -13.74 -4.91
N GLY A 160 8.97 -13.95 -3.76
CA GLY A 160 8.52 -14.91 -2.76
C GLY A 160 7.17 -14.53 -2.15
N THR A 161 6.96 -13.25 -1.86
CA THR A 161 5.67 -12.72 -1.38
C THR A 161 4.56 -13.02 -2.39
N CYS A 162 4.81 -12.75 -3.68
CA CYS A 162 3.85 -13.01 -4.75
C CYS A 162 3.51 -14.50 -4.85
N GLU A 163 4.52 -15.38 -4.88
CA GLU A 163 4.30 -16.83 -4.98
C GLU A 163 3.48 -17.37 -3.81
N ASP A 164 3.77 -16.92 -2.58
CA ASP A 164 3.05 -17.35 -1.39
C ASP A 164 1.59 -16.87 -1.40
N ALA A 165 1.36 -15.61 -1.75
CA ALA A 165 0.01 -15.04 -1.88
C ALA A 165 -0.77 -15.73 -3.01
N VAL A 166 -0.16 -15.97 -4.17
CA VAL A 166 -0.78 -16.69 -5.30
C VAL A 166 -1.14 -18.13 -4.90
N ALA A 167 -0.24 -18.84 -4.23
CA ALA A 167 -0.50 -20.21 -3.77
C ALA A 167 -1.69 -20.26 -2.80
N TYR A 168 -1.78 -19.32 -1.87
CA TYR A 168 -2.89 -19.22 -0.92
C TYR A 168 -4.21 -18.88 -1.62
N LEU A 169 -4.23 -17.85 -2.47
CA LEU A 169 -5.43 -17.36 -3.14
C LEU A 169 -5.95 -18.29 -4.25
N SER A 170 -5.09 -19.14 -4.80
CA SER A 170 -5.49 -20.17 -5.76
C SER A 170 -6.23 -21.34 -5.10
N ASN A 171 -6.05 -21.55 -3.80
CA ASN A 171 -6.71 -22.58 -3.00
C ASN A 171 -7.17 -21.99 -1.66
N PRO A 172 -8.09 -21.00 -1.67
CA PRO A 172 -8.48 -20.30 -0.47
C PRO A 172 -9.24 -21.22 0.50
N PRO A 173 -9.22 -20.93 1.82
CA PRO A 173 -10.00 -21.67 2.80
C PRO A 173 -11.52 -21.55 2.53
N LYS A 174 -12.30 -22.41 3.19
CA LYS A 174 -13.77 -22.30 3.18
C LYS A 174 -14.27 -21.22 4.10
N GLU A 175 -13.56 -20.99 5.19
CA GLU A 175 -13.82 -19.93 6.16
C GLU A 175 -13.50 -18.56 5.53
N PRO A 176 -14.17 -17.49 5.98
CA PRO A 176 -13.80 -16.15 5.53
C PRO A 176 -12.35 -15.82 5.90
N PHE A 177 -11.65 -15.13 5.03
CA PHE A 177 -10.25 -14.80 5.25
C PHE A 177 -9.96 -13.31 5.09
N ILE A 178 -8.89 -12.87 5.76
CA ILE A 178 -8.17 -11.64 5.47
C ILE A 178 -6.73 -12.00 5.11
N CYS A 179 -6.34 -11.68 3.90
CA CYS A 179 -5.01 -11.93 3.35
C CYS A 179 -4.32 -10.60 3.08
N ILE A 180 -3.11 -10.43 3.59
CA ILE A 180 -2.25 -9.29 3.27
C ILE A 180 -1.12 -9.77 2.38
N ALA A 181 -0.98 -9.19 1.18
CA ALA A 181 0.18 -9.28 0.33
C ALA A 181 0.97 -7.97 0.44
N ASP A 182 2.06 -7.99 1.18
CA ASP A 182 2.82 -6.81 1.59
C ASP A 182 4.15 -6.75 0.84
N PHE A 183 4.15 -6.01 -0.26
CA PHE A 183 5.29 -5.88 -1.16
C PHE A 183 6.28 -4.84 -0.68
N GLN A 184 7.57 -5.12 -0.92
CA GLN A 184 8.63 -4.18 -0.60
C GLN A 184 8.78 -3.08 -1.63
N ASN A 185 8.58 -3.36 -2.92
CA ASN A 185 8.73 -2.35 -3.97
C ASN A 185 7.55 -1.36 -3.99
N PRO A 186 7.86 -0.09 -4.39
CA PRO A 186 9.11 0.44 -4.98
C PRO A 186 10.22 0.84 -3.98
N HIS A 187 10.19 0.43 -2.73
CA HIS A 187 11.18 0.77 -1.69
C HIS A 187 12.65 0.50 -2.09
N ASN A 188 12.92 -0.40 -3.05
CA ASN A 188 14.29 -0.67 -3.51
C ASN A 188 14.97 0.55 -4.16
N ILE A 189 14.21 1.61 -4.46
CA ILE A 189 14.75 2.93 -4.84
C ILE A 189 15.75 3.47 -3.80
N CYS A 190 15.61 3.07 -2.54
CA CYS A 190 16.55 3.43 -1.49
C CYS A 190 17.96 2.88 -1.74
N GLY A 191 18.07 1.69 -2.33
CA GLY A 191 19.33 1.10 -2.77
C GLY A 191 19.90 1.84 -3.96
N PHE A 192 19.07 2.19 -4.93
CA PHE A 192 19.48 2.97 -6.10
C PHE A 192 20.24 4.25 -5.71
N ILE A 193 19.75 5.00 -4.72
CA ILE A 193 20.42 6.21 -4.26
C ILE A 193 21.75 5.87 -3.57
N GLY A 194 21.75 4.85 -2.73
CA GLY A 194 22.97 4.42 -2.02
C GLY A 194 24.09 3.98 -2.94
N GLU A 195 23.76 3.31 -4.05
CA GLU A 195 24.71 2.83 -5.04
C GLU A 195 25.16 3.92 -6.01
N ASN A 196 24.28 4.89 -6.28
CA ASN A 196 24.52 5.96 -7.25
C ASN A 196 24.74 7.32 -6.59
N ALA A 197 25.27 7.36 -5.37
CA ALA A 197 25.55 8.60 -4.65
C ALA A 197 26.53 9.50 -5.43
N GLY A 198 26.00 10.25 -6.37
CA GLY A 198 26.75 11.26 -7.14
C GLY A 198 27.00 10.96 -8.60
N VAL A 199 26.83 9.74 -9.09
CA VAL A 199 27.01 9.41 -10.52
C VAL A 199 26.09 8.31 -10.99
N HIS A 200 25.37 8.56 -12.07
CA HIS A 200 24.47 7.64 -12.69
C HIS A 200 25.14 6.84 -13.74
N THR A 201 26.08 5.97 -13.54
CA THR A 201 26.76 5.36 -14.67
C THR A 201 26.48 3.90 -14.87
N ASP A 202 26.05 3.21 -13.85
CA ASP A 202 26.08 1.75 -13.88
C ASP A 202 24.74 1.09 -14.23
N ARG A 203 23.66 1.86 -14.29
CA ARG A 203 22.33 1.35 -14.62
C ARG A 203 21.61 2.29 -15.58
N PRO A 204 21.97 2.29 -16.88
CA PRO A 204 21.29 3.11 -17.86
C PRO A 204 19.86 2.63 -18.01
N ILE A 205 18.91 3.52 -17.71
CA ILE A 205 17.52 3.30 -18.04
C ILE A 205 17.37 3.59 -19.52
N SER A 206 16.89 2.60 -20.27
CA SER A 206 16.67 2.74 -21.71
C SER A 206 15.42 3.56 -21.99
N GLY A 207 15.50 4.45 -22.97
CA GLY A 207 14.37 5.27 -23.42
C GLY A 207 14.45 6.73 -22.94
N PRO A 208 13.44 7.54 -23.28
CA PRO A 208 13.38 8.93 -22.86
C PRO A 208 13.19 9.01 -21.35
N LEU A 209 13.98 9.84 -20.70
CA LEU A 209 13.84 10.11 -19.27
C LEU A 209 12.54 10.92 -19.00
N PRO A 210 11.86 10.65 -17.89
CA PRO A 210 10.67 11.42 -17.51
C PRO A 210 11.01 12.88 -17.24
N GLU A 211 10.01 13.75 -17.38
CA GLU A 211 10.15 15.14 -16.99
C GLU A 211 10.24 15.30 -15.46
N LEU A 212 10.88 16.38 -15.04
CA LEU A 212 10.89 16.79 -13.62
C LEU A 212 9.48 17.26 -13.21
N PRO A 213 9.08 17.09 -11.95
CA PRO A 213 7.81 17.61 -11.47
C PRO A 213 7.79 19.14 -11.46
N ASP A 214 6.62 19.76 -11.65
CA ASP A 214 6.45 21.20 -11.69
C ASP A 214 6.96 21.90 -10.41
N ASN A 215 6.96 21.20 -9.29
CA ASN A 215 7.48 21.67 -8.01
C ASN A 215 8.90 21.13 -7.69
N PHE A 216 9.70 20.88 -8.71
CA PHE A 216 11.08 20.39 -8.54
C PHE A 216 11.96 21.40 -7.79
N ASP A 217 11.90 22.68 -8.21
CA ASP A 217 12.66 23.71 -7.56
C ASP A 217 11.93 24.28 -6.34
N VAL A 218 12.68 24.62 -5.32
CA VAL A 218 12.18 25.35 -4.15
C VAL A 218 12.35 26.84 -4.40
N GLU A 219 11.28 27.57 -4.56
CA GLU A 219 11.33 29.00 -4.88
C GLU A 219 11.98 29.83 -3.79
N ASP A 220 11.68 29.55 -2.53
CA ASP A 220 12.24 30.30 -1.39
C ASP A 220 12.32 29.45 -0.13
N TRP A 221 13.52 28.96 0.17
CA TRP A 221 13.80 28.19 1.38
C TRP A 221 13.55 28.98 2.68
N SER A 222 13.59 30.31 2.65
CA SER A 222 13.37 31.13 3.85
C SER A 222 11.93 31.06 4.35
N ASN A 223 10.98 30.73 3.48
CA ASN A 223 9.56 30.57 3.81
C ASN A 223 9.21 29.16 4.31
N ILE A 224 10.14 28.23 4.24
CA ILE A 224 9.92 26.86 4.72
C ILE A 224 10.21 26.78 6.22
N PRO A 225 9.35 26.16 7.04
CA PRO A 225 9.63 26.01 8.47
C PRO A 225 10.97 25.34 8.75
N THR A 226 11.76 25.88 9.67
CA THR A 226 13.11 25.39 10.01
C THR A 226 13.20 23.88 10.25
N PRO A 227 12.22 23.21 10.95
CA PRO A 227 12.29 21.76 11.09
C PRO A 227 12.23 21.01 9.76
N VAL A 228 11.48 21.50 8.79
CA VAL A 228 11.38 20.90 7.45
C VAL A 228 12.67 21.13 6.68
N GLN A 229 13.23 22.35 6.72
CA GLN A 229 14.54 22.65 6.13
C GLN A 229 15.62 21.71 6.68
N TYR A 230 15.66 21.57 8.02
CA TYR A 230 16.63 20.70 8.68
C TYR A 230 16.53 19.24 8.21
N ILE A 231 15.30 18.69 8.15
CA ILE A 231 15.06 17.30 7.70
C ILE A 231 15.48 17.14 6.24
N CYS A 232 15.13 18.09 5.37
CA CYS A 232 15.47 18.03 3.95
C CYS A 232 16.97 18.05 3.70
N CYS A 233 17.79 18.76 4.49
CA CYS A 233 19.23 18.84 4.28
C CYS A 233 20.05 17.88 5.14
N SER A 234 19.51 17.34 6.24
CA SER A 234 20.27 16.46 7.15
C SER A 234 20.03 14.96 6.90
N HIS A 235 18.98 14.59 6.19
CA HIS A 235 18.71 13.18 5.91
C HIS A 235 19.81 12.58 5.00
N ARG A 236 20.32 11.39 5.35
CA ARG A 236 21.46 10.77 4.66
C ARG A 236 21.28 10.69 3.15
N ARG A 237 20.11 10.32 2.65
CA ARG A 237 19.87 10.19 1.20
C ARG A 237 19.77 11.54 0.51
N MET A 238 19.26 12.55 1.20
CA MET A 238 19.28 13.93 0.71
C MET A 238 20.70 14.44 0.56
N THR A 239 21.60 14.17 1.54
CA THR A 239 23.00 14.50 1.42
C THR A 239 23.71 13.75 0.30
N GLN A 240 23.34 12.52 0.02
CA GLN A 240 23.86 11.75 -1.12
C GLN A 240 23.39 12.36 -2.46
N ALA A 241 22.16 12.84 -2.56
CA ALA A 241 21.61 13.47 -3.74
C ALA A 241 21.93 14.98 -3.86
N ALA A 242 22.59 15.59 -2.88
CA ALA A 242 22.82 17.04 -2.83
C ALA A 242 23.64 17.59 -4.02
N HIS A 243 24.40 16.74 -4.69
CA HIS A 243 25.23 17.11 -5.83
C HIS A 243 24.62 16.68 -7.18
N TRP A 244 23.42 16.15 -7.17
CA TRP A 244 22.76 15.71 -8.38
C TRP A 244 22.34 16.89 -9.25
N ASN A 245 22.52 16.73 -10.56
CA ASN A 245 21.93 17.61 -11.57
C ASN A 245 20.50 17.13 -11.93
N GLU A 246 19.80 17.85 -12.78
CA GLU A 246 18.45 17.53 -13.22
C GLU A 246 18.35 16.16 -13.89
N GLU A 247 19.35 15.79 -14.69
CA GLU A 247 19.41 14.48 -15.34
C GLU A 247 19.47 13.34 -14.32
N ASN A 248 20.21 13.51 -13.22
CA ASN A 248 20.26 12.54 -12.14
C ASN A 248 18.88 12.34 -11.47
N TYR A 249 18.15 13.41 -11.25
CA TYR A 249 16.76 13.32 -10.72
C TYR A 249 15.82 12.65 -11.72
N ARG A 250 15.94 12.91 -13.00
CA ARG A 250 15.14 12.24 -14.05
C ARG A 250 15.44 10.73 -14.09
N HIS A 251 16.68 10.32 -13.94
CA HIS A 251 17.05 8.91 -13.78
C HIS A 251 16.46 8.29 -12.51
N TYR A 252 16.46 9.04 -11.41
CA TYR A 252 15.81 8.61 -10.17
C TYR A 252 14.31 8.35 -10.37
N ILE A 253 13.59 9.27 -11.01
CA ILE A 253 12.18 9.10 -11.33
C ILE A 253 11.97 7.88 -12.23
N ALA A 254 12.79 7.70 -13.25
CA ALA A 254 12.70 6.56 -14.14
C ALA A 254 12.95 5.23 -13.41
N ALA A 255 13.91 5.17 -12.50
CA ALA A 255 14.15 4.00 -11.66
C ALA A 255 12.97 3.70 -10.75
N PHE A 256 12.38 4.74 -10.14
CA PHE A 256 11.19 4.58 -9.30
C PHE A 256 10.01 4.00 -10.09
N GLN A 257 9.74 4.53 -11.27
CA GLN A 257 8.71 4.01 -12.19
C GLN A 257 8.98 2.55 -12.56
N HIS A 258 10.24 2.19 -12.76
CA HIS A 258 10.62 0.82 -13.05
C HIS A 258 10.30 -0.13 -11.88
N TYR A 259 10.72 0.20 -10.65
CA TYR A 259 10.38 -0.59 -9.46
C TYR A 259 8.85 -0.68 -9.25
N THR A 260 8.13 0.39 -9.60
CA THR A 260 6.66 0.38 -9.58
C THR A 260 6.09 -0.59 -10.62
N LYS A 261 6.61 -0.63 -11.84
CA LYS A 261 6.20 -1.61 -12.86
C LYS A 261 6.49 -3.05 -12.43
N MET A 262 7.61 -3.28 -11.76
CA MET A 262 7.95 -4.61 -11.23
C MET A 262 6.92 -5.11 -10.23
N VAL A 263 6.59 -4.32 -9.20
CA VAL A 263 5.58 -4.71 -8.21
C VAL A 263 4.19 -4.80 -8.83
N SER A 264 3.88 -3.96 -9.80
CA SER A 264 2.59 -4.00 -10.52
C SER A 264 2.37 -5.34 -11.25
N LYS A 265 3.40 -5.94 -11.85
CA LYS A 265 3.32 -7.28 -12.44
C LYS A 265 3.00 -8.36 -11.38
N GLN A 266 3.52 -8.22 -10.17
CA GLN A 266 3.24 -9.13 -9.07
C GLN A 266 1.84 -8.95 -8.49
N VAL A 267 1.39 -7.71 -8.39
CA VAL A 267 -0.01 -7.36 -8.05
C VAL A 267 -0.98 -8.00 -9.04
N ASP A 268 -0.69 -7.93 -10.35
CA ASP A 268 -1.48 -8.59 -11.39
C ASP A 268 -1.60 -10.11 -11.16
N SER A 269 -0.50 -10.77 -10.82
CA SER A 269 -0.48 -12.21 -10.55
C SER A 269 -1.35 -12.57 -9.34
N VAL A 270 -1.27 -11.78 -8.26
CA VAL A 270 -2.09 -11.96 -7.06
C VAL A 270 -3.58 -11.75 -7.35
N LEU A 271 -3.92 -10.71 -8.10
CA LEU A 271 -5.31 -10.42 -8.49
C LEU A 271 -5.87 -11.52 -9.42
N LYS A 272 -5.09 -12.01 -10.37
CA LYS A 272 -5.48 -13.13 -11.25
C LYS A 272 -5.74 -14.40 -10.46
N ALA A 273 -4.89 -14.73 -9.48
CA ALA A 273 -5.10 -15.88 -8.61
C ALA A 273 -6.41 -15.77 -7.84
N LEU A 274 -6.68 -14.62 -7.22
CA LEU A 274 -7.94 -14.39 -6.51
C LEU A 274 -9.16 -14.54 -7.44
N TYR A 275 -9.16 -13.83 -8.56
CA TYR A 275 -10.32 -13.80 -9.47
C TYR A 275 -10.52 -15.09 -10.27
N SER A 276 -9.53 -16.00 -10.30
CA SER A 276 -9.68 -17.33 -10.87
C SER A 276 -10.53 -18.28 -10.00
N THR A 277 -10.80 -17.91 -8.75
CA THR A 277 -11.56 -18.72 -7.79
C THR A 277 -12.92 -18.10 -7.47
N PRO A 278 -13.88 -18.88 -6.98
CA PRO A 278 -15.17 -18.36 -6.53
C PRO A 278 -15.06 -17.31 -5.42
N ALA A 279 -14.01 -17.40 -4.57
CA ALA A 279 -13.76 -16.44 -3.49
C ALA A 279 -13.60 -15.01 -4.00
N GLY A 280 -13.07 -14.82 -5.21
CA GLY A 280 -12.90 -13.49 -5.80
C GLY A 280 -14.20 -12.69 -5.95
N ARG A 281 -15.35 -13.36 -6.06
CA ARG A 281 -16.66 -12.67 -6.14
C ARG A 281 -17.13 -12.10 -4.80
N ASN A 282 -16.65 -12.67 -3.69
CA ASN A 282 -16.99 -12.24 -2.33
C ASN A 282 -15.78 -11.68 -1.58
N THR A 283 -14.80 -11.10 -2.30
CA THR A 283 -13.60 -10.50 -1.71
C THR A 283 -13.60 -8.98 -1.95
N ILE A 284 -13.40 -8.24 -0.87
CA ILE A 284 -13.07 -6.82 -0.92
C ILE A 284 -11.55 -6.71 -1.08
N VAL A 285 -11.13 -6.09 -2.17
CA VAL A 285 -9.72 -5.80 -2.45
C VAL A 285 -9.41 -4.38 -1.99
N VAL A 286 -8.37 -4.23 -1.19
CA VAL A 286 -7.85 -2.95 -0.72
C VAL A 286 -6.44 -2.80 -1.26
N ILE A 287 -6.15 -1.71 -1.97
CA ILE A 287 -4.79 -1.38 -2.44
C ILE A 287 -4.34 -0.11 -1.74
N MET A 288 -3.15 -0.15 -1.16
CA MET A 288 -2.63 0.94 -0.34
C MET A 288 -1.11 0.97 -0.29
N ALA A 289 -0.58 2.04 0.29
CA ALA A 289 0.83 2.16 0.66
C ALA A 289 0.99 2.59 2.12
N ASP A 290 2.15 2.28 2.69
CA ASP A 290 2.51 2.72 4.05
C ASP A 290 3.03 4.17 4.09
N HIS A 291 3.61 4.66 3.00
CA HIS A 291 3.99 6.07 2.75
C HIS A 291 4.38 6.22 1.28
N GLY A 292 4.55 7.46 0.85
CA GLY A 292 5.02 7.81 -0.48
C GLY A 292 6.52 8.07 -0.57
N ASP A 293 6.92 8.82 -1.60
CA ASP A 293 8.28 9.18 -1.98
C ASP A 293 8.33 10.64 -2.46
N GLY A 294 9.44 11.33 -2.24
CA GLY A 294 9.62 12.70 -2.70
C GLY A 294 9.58 12.87 -4.22
N MET A 295 9.92 11.83 -4.99
CA MET A 295 9.83 11.80 -6.46
C MET A 295 10.39 13.06 -7.14
N ALA A 296 11.54 13.53 -6.63
CA ALA A 296 12.22 14.77 -7.04
C ALA A 296 11.47 16.08 -6.75
N SER A 297 10.25 16.07 -6.22
CA SER A 297 9.56 17.28 -5.76
C SER A 297 10.39 17.99 -4.71
N HIS A 298 10.57 19.31 -4.85
CA HIS A 298 11.44 20.10 -3.98
C HIS A 298 12.87 19.51 -3.86
N ARG A 299 13.35 18.87 -4.91
CA ARG A 299 14.61 18.12 -4.98
C ARG A 299 14.72 16.99 -3.94
N MET A 300 13.58 16.52 -3.42
CA MET A 300 13.54 15.47 -2.42
C MET A 300 13.59 14.07 -3.07
N VAL A 301 14.35 13.20 -2.44
CA VAL A 301 14.47 11.79 -2.80
C VAL A 301 14.10 10.91 -1.63
N THR A 302 13.49 9.76 -1.91
CA THR A 302 12.99 8.80 -0.92
C THR A 302 11.99 9.41 0.08
N LYS A 303 11.89 8.79 1.22
CA LYS A 303 11.03 9.16 2.35
C LYS A 303 11.84 9.81 3.45
N HIS A 304 11.25 10.74 4.14
CA HIS A 304 11.73 11.30 5.40
C HIS A 304 10.56 11.97 6.14
N ILE A 305 10.78 12.43 7.37
CA ILE A 305 9.70 13.02 8.20
C ILE A 305 9.41 14.46 7.75
N SER A 306 9.11 14.64 6.47
CA SER A 306 8.48 15.86 5.96
C SER A 306 7.02 15.55 5.65
N PHE A 307 6.13 16.49 5.89
CA PHE A 307 4.69 16.29 5.71
C PHE A 307 4.21 16.78 4.33
N TYR A 308 5.06 16.71 3.31
CA TYR A 308 4.65 16.96 1.95
C TYR A 308 3.72 15.85 1.43
N ASP A 309 2.78 16.22 0.59
CA ASP A 309 1.78 15.31 0.02
C ASP A 309 2.43 14.11 -0.67
N GLU A 310 3.56 14.30 -1.34
CA GLU A 310 4.28 13.24 -2.02
C GLU A 310 4.65 12.06 -1.11
N MET A 311 4.84 12.34 0.18
CA MET A 311 5.24 11.34 1.17
C MET A 311 4.08 10.87 2.04
N THR A 312 3.10 11.73 2.30
CA THR A 312 2.02 11.46 3.26
C THR A 312 0.70 11.08 2.61
N ASN A 313 0.41 11.59 1.41
CA ASN A 313 -0.79 11.25 0.66
C ASN A 313 -0.53 10.02 -0.21
N VAL A 314 -1.12 8.90 0.17
CA VAL A 314 -0.86 7.59 -0.43
C VAL A 314 -2.03 7.07 -1.25
N PRO A 315 -1.80 6.15 -2.20
CA PRO A 315 -2.90 5.44 -2.85
C PRO A 315 -3.74 4.69 -1.82
N PHE A 316 -5.05 4.82 -1.93
CA PHE A 316 -6.02 4.11 -1.10
C PHE A 316 -7.26 3.81 -1.92
N ILE A 317 -7.44 2.53 -2.27
CA ILE A 317 -8.43 2.07 -3.25
C ILE A 317 -9.16 0.87 -2.68
N PHE A 318 -10.48 0.85 -2.81
CA PHE A 318 -11.32 -0.27 -2.41
C PHE A 318 -12.18 -0.73 -3.57
N ALA A 319 -12.24 -2.04 -3.82
CA ALA A 319 -13.16 -2.63 -4.79
C ALA A 319 -13.70 -3.96 -4.28
N GLY A 320 -14.94 -4.29 -4.60
CA GLY A 320 -15.53 -5.58 -4.22
C GLY A 320 -17.05 -5.54 -4.05
N PRO A 321 -17.63 -6.59 -3.49
CA PRO A 321 -19.07 -6.69 -3.32
C PRO A 321 -19.62 -5.54 -2.47
N GLY A 322 -20.68 -4.90 -2.95
CA GLY A 322 -21.32 -3.77 -2.27
C GLY A 322 -20.64 -2.42 -2.46
N ILE A 323 -19.45 -2.37 -3.04
CA ILE A 323 -18.70 -1.13 -3.32
C ILE A 323 -19.05 -0.65 -4.72
N LYS A 324 -19.55 0.59 -4.83
CA LYS A 324 -19.86 1.21 -6.12
C LYS A 324 -18.69 2.08 -6.60
N PRO A 325 -18.36 2.08 -7.91
CA PRO A 325 -17.31 2.93 -8.44
C PRO A 325 -17.61 4.40 -8.17
N VAL A 326 -16.69 5.06 -7.49
CA VAL A 326 -16.75 6.49 -7.19
C VAL A 326 -15.38 7.01 -6.78
N SER A 327 -15.12 8.30 -6.99
CA SER A 327 -13.96 8.99 -6.44
C SER A 327 -14.38 9.88 -5.28
N TYR A 328 -13.75 9.71 -4.13
CA TYR A 328 -13.94 10.56 -2.96
C TYR A 328 -12.70 11.43 -2.71
N THR A 329 -12.93 12.68 -2.40
CA THR A 329 -11.82 13.60 -2.02
C THR A 329 -11.33 13.36 -0.60
N HIS A 330 -12.17 12.83 0.28
CA HIS A 330 -11.81 12.54 1.68
C HIS A 330 -12.73 11.49 2.28
N LEU A 331 -12.24 10.80 3.31
CA LEU A 331 -13.04 9.95 4.18
C LEU A 331 -13.91 10.81 5.09
N THR A 332 -15.21 10.84 4.84
CA THR A 332 -16.16 11.33 5.86
C THR A 332 -16.54 10.17 6.77
N LEU A 333 -16.11 10.21 8.01
CA LEU A 333 -16.68 9.33 9.03
C LEU A 333 -18.18 9.65 9.13
N PRO A 334 -19.08 8.62 9.19
CA PRO A 334 -20.48 8.88 9.43
C PRO A 334 -20.62 9.63 10.77
N THR A 335 -21.01 10.90 10.68
CA THR A 335 -21.44 11.61 11.86
C THR A 335 -22.72 10.96 12.32
N THR A 336 -22.65 10.08 13.32
CA THR A 336 -23.83 9.70 14.07
C THR A 336 -24.33 10.98 14.72
N SER A 337 -25.36 11.56 14.12
CA SER A 337 -26.17 12.57 14.82
C SER A 337 -26.71 11.90 16.09
N ARG A 338 -26.24 12.30 17.23
CA ARG A 338 -26.87 12.04 18.51
C ARG A 338 -28.15 12.86 18.63
#